data_0e28070d380e99536aa484a41bbeba6a
#
_entry.id   0e28070d380e99536aa484a41bbeba6a
#
_cell.length_a   1.000
_cell.length_b   1.000
_cell.length_c   1.000
_cell.angle_alpha   90.00
_cell.angle_beta   90.00
_cell.angle_gamma   90.00
#
_symmetry.space_group_name_H-M   'P 1'
#
loop_
_entity.id
_entity.type
_entity.pdbx_description
1 polymer ?
#
loop_
_entity_poly.entity_id
_entity_poly.type
_entity_poly.pdbx_seq_one_letter_code
_entity_poly.pdbx_strand_id
1 'polypeptide(L)'
;LNILNRIATDVRLMFRRPVRMQCAALCYRFRKKSATPEILLITSRDTGRWVIPKGWPMEGKMCHEAAAREAYEEAGVKGEAGAERIGFYMYDKGMDHGLKVQCMVQVYPLVVLEMLKTFPEKGSRKMEWVTFTEAAGRVAEPMLKDLILSFEQRLLATMHPVAKAVAR
;
A
#
# COMPACT_ATOMS: atom_id res chain seq x y z
N LEU A 1 -8.14 -43.52 -4.53
CA LEU A 1 -7.55 -42.39 -3.77
C LEU A 1 -8.22 -42.34 -2.42
N ASN A 2 -7.40 -42.53 -1.37
CA ASN A 2 -7.81 -42.89 -0.02
C ASN A 2 -8.65 -41.82 0.67
N ILE A 3 -9.75 -42.24 1.29
CA ILE A 3 -10.61 -41.45 2.19
C ILE A 3 -9.76 -40.70 3.25
N LEU A 4 -8.69 -41.33 3.75
CA LEU A 4 -7.74 -40.72 4.69
C LEU A 4 -7.03 -39.47 4.13
N ASN A 5 -6.70 -39.46 2.83
CA ASN A 5 -6.08 -38.25 2.20
C ASN A 5 -7.09 -37.11 2.02
N ARG A 6 -8.38 -37.44 1.77
CA ARG A 6 -9.43 -36.42 1.72
C ARG A 6 -9.69 -35.82 3.09
N ILE A 7 -9.79 -36.63 4.14
CA ILE A 7 -9.98 -36.17 5.53
C ILE A 7 -8.79 -35.33 5.97
N ALA A 8 -7.55 -35.73 5.67
CA ALA A 8 -6.36 -34.93 5.99
C ALA A 8 -6.33 -33.60 5.23
N THR A 9 -6.83 -33.56 3.99
CA THR A 9 -6.92 -32.34 3.20
C THR A 9 -8.03 -31.42 3.73
N ASP A 10 -9.19 -31.98 4.09
CA ASP A 10 -10.32 -31.22 4.63
C ASP A 10 -10.00 -30.67 6.03
N VAL A 11 -9.33 -31.43 6.88
CA VAL A 11 -8.81 -30.96 8.19
C VAL A 11 -7.77 -29.84 7.99
N ARG A 12 -6.87 -29.94 7.01
CA ARG A 12 -5.91 -28.89 6.66
C ARG A 12 -6.59 -27.62 6.15
N LEU A 13 -7.69 -27.74 5.41
CA LEU A 13 -8.49 -26.61 4.95
C LEU A 13 -9.27 -25.93 6.09
N MET A 14 -9.75 -26.70 7.05
CA MET A 14 -10.43 -26.17 8.26
C MET A 14 -9.50 -25.34 9.15
N PHE A 15 -8.18 -25.63 9.13
CA PHE A 15 -7.16 -24.88 9.89
C PHE A 15 -6.49 -23.76 9.07
N ARG A 16 -6.82 -23.57 7.79
CA ARG A 16 -6.38 -22.41 7.04
C ARG A 16 -7.12 -21.18 7.55
N ARG A 17 -6.40 -20.31 8.24
CA ARG A 17 -6.94 -19.01 8.62
C ARG A 17 -7.33 -18.24 7.37
N PRO A 18 -8.53 -17.64 7.32
CA PRO A 18 -8.94 -16.86 6.16
C PRO A 18 -7.97 -15.70 5.94
N VAL A 19 -7.68 -15.40 4.67
CA VAL A 19 -6.92 -14.22 4.28
C VAL A 19 -7.65 -12.98 4.77
N ARG A 20 -6.96 -12.11 5.48
CA ARG A 20 -7.53 -10.84 5.96
C ARG A 20 -7.24 -9.72 4.98
N MET A 21 -8.23 -8.88 4.73
CA MET A 21 -8.09 -7.72 3.85
C MET A 21 -7.61 -6.49 4.62
N GLN A 22 -6.72 -5.72 3.99
CA GLN A 22 -6.31 -4.39 4.43
C GLN A 22 -6.46 -3.39 3.27
N CYS A 23 -6.54 -2.11 3.63
CA CYS A 23 -6.61 -0.99 2.71
C CYS A 23 -5.35 -0.13 2.87
N ALA A 24 -4.66 0.17 1.77
CA ALA A 24 -3.43 0.95 1.78
C ALA A 24 -3.48 2.13 0.82
N ALA A 25 -2.83 3.22 1.21
CA ALA A 25 -2.65 4.40 0.38
C ALA A 25 -1.22 4.47 -0.17
N LEU A 26 -1.08 4.48 -1.49
CA LEU A 26 0.14 4.88 -2.15
C LEU A 26 0.13 6.41 -2.25
N CYS A 27 0.70 7.05 -1.23
CA CYS A 27 0.73 8.50 -1.11
C CYS A 27 1.83 9.08 -1.99
N TYR A 28 1.48 9.93 -2.93
CA TYR A 28 2.43 10.53 -3.86
C TYR A 28 2.23 12.03 -4.03
N ARG A 29 3.28 12.70 -4.47
CA ARG A 29 3.28 14.13 -4.84
C ARG A 29 4.24 14.37 -5.98
N PHE A 30 4.13 15.53 -6.63
CA PHE A 30 5.11 16.01 -7.58
C PHE A 30 6.00 17.06 -6.93
N ARG A 31 7.30 16.93 -7.11
CA ARG A 31 8.28 17.91 -6.62
C ARG A 31 8.09 19.24 -7.36
N LYS A 32 7.90 20.33 -6.63
CA LYS A 32 7.59 21.66 -7.19
C LYS A 32 8.56 22.16 -8.28
N LYS A 33 9.85 21.78 -8.21
CA LYS A 33 10.89 22.27 -9.13
C LYS A 33 11.22 21.35 -10.29
N SER A 34 10.91 20.06 -10.22
CA SER A 34 11.36 19.06 -11.19
C SER A 34 10.22 18.27 -11.83
N ALA A 35 8.98 18.47 -11.39
CA ALA A 35 7.82 17.65 -11.77
C ALA A 35 8.05 16.13 -11.57
N THR A 36 9.10 15.75 -10.84
CA THR A 36 9.42 14.35 -10.54
C THR A 36 8.46 13.84 -9.47
N PRO A 37 7.79 12.71 -9.71
CA PRO A 37 6.92 12.13 -8.70
C PRO A 37 7.74 11.51 -7.56
N GLU A 38 7.26 11.71 -6.33
CA GLU A 38 7.79 11.11 -5.11
C GLU A 38 6.68 10.35 -4.39
N ILE A 39 7.06 9.29 -3.70
CA ILE A 39 6.18 8.48 -2.87
C ILE A 39 6.60 8.60 -1.40
N LEU A 40 5.63 8.60 -0.50
CA LEU A 40 5.85 8.58 0.93
C LEU A 40 5.97 7.13 1.41
N LEU A 41 7.09 6.81 2.02
CA LEU A 41 7.27 5.59 2.80
C LEU A 41 7.26 5.90 4.29
N ILE A 42 6.73 4.97 5.07
CA ILE A 42 6.75 5.00 6.53
C ILE A 42 7.34 3.69 7.06
N THR A 43 7.79 3.67 8.31
CA THR A 43 8.25 2.42 8.93
C THR A 43 7.10 1.70 9.62
N SER A 44 7.07 0.38 9.53
CA SER A 44 6.20 -0.48 10.35
C SER A 44 6.59 -0.33 11.83
N ARG A 45 5.62 -0.19 12.74
CA ARG A 45 5.87 -0.13 14.19
C ARG A 45 6.49 -1.41 14.73
N ASP A 46 6.04 -2.55 14.21
CA ASP A 46 6.42 -3.86 14.74
C ASP A 46 7.82 -4.30 14.28
N THR A 47 8.18 -3.98 13.02
CA THR A 47 9.39 -4.52 12.38
C THR A 47 10.38 -3.46 11.95
N GLY A 48 10.01 -2.17 11.92
CA GLY A 48 10.83 -1.07 11.40
C GLY A 48 11.04 -1.10 9.87
N ARG A 49 10.41 -2.05 9.15
CA ARG A 49 10.51 -2.15 7.68
C ARG A 49 9.79 -0.99 7.00
N TRP A 50 10.29 -0.60 5.84
CA TRP A 50 9.62 0.39 5.00
C TRP A 50 8.37 -0.19 4.37
N VAL A 51 7.26 0.54 4.53
CA VAL A 51 5.92 0.18 4.05
C VAL A 51 5.19 1.44 3.58
N ILE A 52 4.04 1.26 2.94
CA ILE A 52 3.07 2.33 2.70
C ILE A 52 2.02 2.35 3.83
N PRO A 53 1.36 3.50 4.11
CA PRO A 53 0.28 3.58 5.10
C PRO A 53 -0.83 2.58 4.79
N LYS A 54 -1.27 1.83 5.80
CA LYS A 54 -2.31 0.79 5.65
C LYS A 54 -2.93 0.37 6.95
N GLY A 55 -4.17 -0.03 6.90
CA GLY A 55 -4.87 -0.61 8.03
C GLY A 55 -6.06 -1.47 7.64
N TRP A 56 -6.88 -1.76 8.64
CA TRP A 56 -8.05 -2.60 8.45
C TRP A 56 -9.19 -1.83 7.77
N PRO A 57 -10.10 -2.53 7.06
CA PRO A 57 -11.35 -1.93 6.61
C PRO A 57 -12.11 -1.30 7.78
N MET A 58 -12.76 -0.18 7.53
CA MET A 58 -13.53 0.56 8.52
C MET A 58 -15.01 0.46 8.20
N GLU A 59 -15.83 0.25 9.23
CA GLU A 59 -17.29 0.23 9.07
C GLU A 59 -17.81 1.55 8.45
N GLY A 60 -18.70 1.42 7.48
CA GLY A 60 -19.28 2.56 6.78
C GLY A 60 -18.36 3.29 5.82
N LYS A 61 -17.13 2.78 5.57
CA LYS A 61 -16.17 3.37 4.61
C LYS A 61 -15.83 2.41 3.48
N MET A 62 -15.69 2.98 2.28
CA MET A 62 -15.06 2.28 1.17
C MET A 62 -13.56 2.10 1.46
N CYS A 63 -12.91 1.11 0.81
CA CYS A 63 -11.51 0.79 1.10
C CYS A 63 -10.55 1.95 0.79
N HIS A 64 -10.81 2.76 -0.25
CA HIS A 64 -10.01 3.95 -0.54
C HIS A 64 -10.16 5.04 0.54
N GLU A 65 -11.35 5.18 1.15
CA GLU A 65 -11.58 6.10 2.26
C GLU A 65 -10.88 5.62 3.53
N ALA A 66 -10.92 4.31 3.80
CA ALA A 66 -10.16 3.72 4.89
C ALA A 66 -8.64 3.90 4.68
N ALA A 67 -8.14 3.70 3.44
CA ALA A 67 -6.74 3.95 3.10
C ALA A 67 -6.32 5.41 3.32
N ALA A 68 -7.16 6.37 2.95
CA ALA A 68 -6.91 7.79 3.20
C ALA A 68 -6.91 8.11 4.71
N ARG A 69 -7.79 7.46 5.48
CA ARG A 69 -7.82 7.61 6.95
C ARG A 69 -6.54 7.06 7.59
N GLU A 70 -6.07 5.91 7.18
CA GLU A 70 -4.80 5.34 7.65
C GLU A 70 -3.60 6.25 7.30
N ALA A 71 -3.58 6.80 6.09
CA ALA A 71 -2.53 7.76 5.70
C ALA A 71 -2.52 9.01 6.58
N TYR A 72 -3.70 9.49 6.98
CA TYR A 72 -3.81 10.58 7.96
C TYR A 72 -3.31 10.14 9.35
N GLU A 73 -3.78 9.01 9.85
CA GLU A 73 -3.46 8.56 11.21
C GLU A 73 -1.99 8.19 11.39
N GLU A 74 -1.42 7.47 10.42
CA GLU A 74 -0.04 6.98 10.46
C GLU A 74 1.00 8.02 10.03
N ALA A 75 0.65 8.94 9.12
CA ALA A 75 1.62 9.84 8.47
C ALA A 75 1.21 11.32 8.38
N GLY A 76 0.05 11.70 8.89
CA GLY A 76 -0.42 13.08 8.82
C GLY A 76 -0.73 13.56 7.40
N VAL A 77 -1.03 12.64 6.49
CA VAL A 77 -1.35 12.96 5.11
C VAL A 77 -2.77 13.50 5.01
N LYS A 78 -2.93 14.64 4.35
CA LYS A 78 -4.20 15.16 3.86
C LYS A 78 -4.15 15.20 2.34
N GLY A 79 -5.08 14.51 1.69
CA GLY A 79 -5.07 14.38 0.24
C GLY A 79 -6.33 13.71 -0.30
N GLU A 80 -6.32 13.40 -1.58
CA GLU A 80 -7.44 12.80 -2.28
C GLU A 80 -7.07 11.39 -2.74
N ALA A 81 -7.81 10.39 -2.24
CA ALA A 81 -7.65 9.01 -2.66
C ALA A 81 -8.50 8.72 -3.89
N GLY A 82 -7.89 8.15 -4.92
CA GLY A 82 -8.61 7.61 -6.06
C GLY A 82 -9.48 6.42 -5.67
N ALA A 83 -10.71 6.37 -6.16
CA ALA A 83 -11.64 5.29 -5.86
C ALA A 83 -11.27 3.95 -6.53
N GLU A 84 -10.49 3.99 -7.61
CA GLU A 84 -10.01 2.80 -8.29
C GLU A 84 -8.68 2.33 -7.70
N ARG A 85 -8.65 1.07 -7.28
CA ARG A 85 -7.41 0.46 -6.79
C ARG A 85 -6.38 0.32 -7.91
N ILE A 86 -5.11 0.56 -7.60
CA ILE A 86 -4.01 0.33 -8.55
C ILE A 86 -3.55 -1.12 -8.59
N GLY A 87 -3.91 -1.91 -7.58
CA GLY A 87 -3.61 -3.33 -7.47
C GLY A 87 -3.69 -3.82 -6.02
N PHE A 88 -3.08 -4.94 -5.75
CA PHE A 88 -2.98 -5.52 -4.41
C PHE A 88 -1.64 -6.24 -4.24
N TYR A 89 -1.25 -6.49 -2.99
CA TYR A 89 -0.12 -7.35 -2.65
C TYR A 89 -0.44 -8.20 -1.43
N MET A 90 0.32 -9.28 -1.27
CA MET A 90 0.18 -10.22 -0.17
C MET A 90 1.38 -10.10 0.77
N TYR A 91 1.14 -10.23 2.07
CA TYR A 91 2.20 -10.41 3.07
C TYR A 91 1.69 -11.17 4.30
N ASP A 92 2.62 -11.73 5.05
CA ASP A 92 2.32 -12.39 6.31
C ASP A 92 2.49 -11.40 7.47
N LYS A 93 1.38 -11.06 8.13
CA LYS A 93 1.40 -10.23 9.32
C LYS A 93 1.69 -11.10 10.55
N GLY A 94 2.75 -10.79 11.29
CA GLY A 94 3.00 -11.37 12.59
C GLY A 94 1.91 -10.98 13.58
N MET A 95 1.48 -11.96 14.39
CA MET A 95 0.54 -11.79 15.50
C MET A 95 1.24 -12.23 16.78
N ASP A 96 0.61 -11.95 17.92
CA ASP A 96 1.10 -12.42 19.21
C ASP A 96 1.32 -13.94 19.22
N HIS A 97 2.27 -14.39 20.03
CA HIS A 97 2.67 -15.80 20.15
C HIS A 97 3.25 -16.45 18.89
N GLY A 98 3.87 -15.65 17.98
CA GLY A 98 4.55 -16.16 16.79
C GLY A 98 3.63 -16.64 15.66
N LEU A 99 2.33 -16.40 15.80
CA LEU A 99 1.35 -16.71 14.75
C LEU A 99 1.49 -15.72 13.58
N LYS A 100 1.21 -16.22 12.37
CA LYS A 100 1.15 -15.39 11.16
C LYS A 100 -0.24 -15.44 10.56
N VAL A 101 -0.70 -14.31 10.06
CA VAL A 101 -1.95 -14.19 9.30
C VAL A 101 -1.63 -13.62 7.94
N GLN A 102 -2.06 -14.32 6.89
CA GLN A 102 -1.92 -13.83 5.53
C GLN A 102 -2.87 -12.64 5.31
N CYS A 103 -2.31 -11.52 4.84
CA CYS A 103 -3.05 -10.32 4.52
C CYS A 103 -2.98 -10.04 3.01
N MET A 104 -4.12 -9.70 2.42
CA MET A 104 -4.25 -9.11 1.10
C MET A 104 -4.47 -7.62 1.26
N VAL A 105 -3.56 -6.81 0.75
CA VAL A 105 -3.60 -5.35 0.86
C VAL A 105 -4.03 -4.76 -0.45
N GLN A 106 -5.21 -4.14 -0.49
CA GLN A 106 -5.67 -3.37 -1.65
C GLN A 106 -5.03 -1.98 -1.61
N VAL A 107 -4.40 -1.58 -2.71
CA VAL A 107 -3.63 -0.33 -2.80
C VAL A 107 -4.37 0.70 -3.64
N TYR A 108 -4.58 1.88 -3.09
CA TYR A 108 -5.23 3.02 -3.73
C TYR A 108 -4.25 4.18 -3.89
N PRO A 109 -4.27 4.90 -5.02
CA PRO A 109 -3.45 6.08 -5.20
C PRO A 109 -4.00 7.21 -4.33
N LEU A 110 -3.12 7.98 -3.69
CA LEU A 110 -3.51 9.16 -2.92
C LEU A 110 -2.58 10.32 -3.27
N VAL A 111 -3.13 11.34 -3.94
CA VAL A 111 -2.40 12.57 -4.18
C VAL A 111 -2.35 13.40 -2.91
N VAL A 112 -1.14 13.73 -2.45
CA VAL A 112 -0.92 14.47 -1.20
C VAL A 112 -1.01 15.97 -1.46
N LEU A 113 -1.94 16.62 -0.78
CA LEU A 113 -2.16 18.06 -0.84
C LEU A 113 -1.42 18.79 0.28
N GLU A 114 -1.40 18.19 1.47
CA GLU A 114 -0.82 18.78 2.68
C GLU A 114 -0.26 17.71 3.61
N MET A 115 0.84 18.03 4.31
CA MET A 115 1.36 17.24 5.42
C MET A 115 1.05 17.95 6.73
N LEU A 116 0.24 17.33 7.58
CA LEU A 116 -0.19 17.91 8.85
C LEU A 116 0.91 17.82 9.90
N LYS A 117 1.03 18.85 10.71
CA LYS A 117 2.02 18.89 11.81
C LYS A 117 1.61 18.06 13.02
N THR A 118 0.30 17.77 13.17
CA THR A 118 -0.28 17.02 14.28
C THR A 118 -1.24 15.99 13.73
N PHE A 119 -1.07 14.74 14.11
CA PHE A 119 -1.87 13.59 13.71
C PHE A 119 -1.74 12.46 14.75
N PRO A 120 -2.63 11.46 14.76
CA PRO A 120 -2.73 10.47 15.84
C PRO A 120 -1.44 9.72 16.17
N GLU A 121 -0.73 9.20 15.20
CA GLU A 121 0.49 8.39 15.40
C GLU A 121 1.80 9.17 15.22
N LYS A 122 1.76 10.49 15.38
CA LYS A 122 2.96 11.34 15.24
C LYS A 122 4.10 10.85 16.14
N GLY A 123 5.29 10.70 15.57
CA GLY A 123 6.48 10.23 16.28
C GLY A 123 6.61 8.72 16.42
N SER A 124 5.58 7.95 16.06
CA SER A 124 5.63 6.48 16.15
C SER A 124 6.37 5.82 14.99
N ARG A 125 6.61 6.55 13.91
CA ARG A 125 7.20 6.03 12.66
C ARG A 125 8.20 7.02 12.08
N LYS A 126 9.22 6.50 11.38
CA LYS A 126 10.01 7.30 10.45
C LYS A 126 9.21 7.46 9.16
N MET A 127 9.36 8.61 8.50
CA MET A 127 8.68 8.94 7.25
C MET A 127 9.69 9.56 6.30
N GLU A 128 9.70 9.11 5.05
CA GLU A 128 10.58 9.66 4.02
C GLU A 128 9.86 9.79 2.67
N TRP A 129 10.12 10.90 2.00
CA TRP A 129 9.78 11.10 0.60
C TRP A 129 10.92 10.63 -0.27
N VAL A 130 10.66 9.65 -1.12
CA VAL A 130 11.67 9.02 -1.98
C VAL A 130 11.16 8.91 -3.42
N THR A 131 12.05 8.67 -4.37
CA THR A 131 11.67 8.34 -5.74
C THR A 131 10.96 6.99 -5.77
N PHE A 132 10.18 6.74 -6.80
CA PHE A 132 9.49 5.45 -6.99
C PHE A 132 10.47 4.29 -7.09
N THR A 133 11.58 4.47 -7.81
CA THR A 133 12.64 3.47 -7.92
C THR A 133 13.27 3.15 -6.56
N GLU A 134 13.55 4.19 -5.75
CA GLU A 134 14.09 4.01 -4.41
C GLU A 134 13.09 3.32 -3.49
N ALA A 135 11.81 3.70 -3.54
CA ALA A 135 10.74 3.06 -2.78
C ALA A 135 10.64 1.57 -3.10
N ALA A 136 10.64 1.21 -4.39
CA ALA A 136 10.64 -0.19 -4.83
C ALA A 136 11.84 -0.98 -4.31
N GLY A 137 13.01 -0.35 -4.17
CA GLY A 137 14.20 -0.95 -3.58
C GLY A 137 14.11 -1.16 -2.07
N ARG A 138 13.33 -0.32 -1.35
CA ARG A 138 13.24 -0.35 0.12
C ARG A 138 12.14 -1.25 0.67
N VAL A 139 11.01 -1.41 -0.03
CA VAL A 139 9.92 -2.29 0.42
C VAL A 139 10.30 -3.75 0.25
N ALA A 140 9.75 -4.62 1.09
CA ALA A 140 10.12 -6.04 1.10
C ALA A 140 9.27 -6.88 0.14
N GLU A 141 8.00 -6.56 -0.02
CA GLU A 141 7.03 -7.37 -0.74
C GLU A 141 7.21 -7.22 -2.28
N PRO A 142 7.49 -8.31 -3.02
CA PRO A 142 7.74 -8.23 -4.47
C PRO A 142 6.58 -7.63 -5.25
N MET A 143 5.34 -8.01 -4.92
CA MET A 143 4.15 -7.45 -5.58
C MET A 143 4.00 -5.94 -5.33
N LEU A 144 4.38 -5.44 -4.15
CA LEU A 144 4.35 -4.00 -3.86
C LEU A 144 5.42 -3.26 -4.67
N LYS A 145 6.61 -3.84 -4.85
CA LYS A 145 7.65 -3.28 -5.76
C LYS A 145 7.11 -3.09 -7.17
N ASP A 146 6.48 -4.13 -7.72
CA ASP A 146 5.92 -4.09 -9.07
C ASP A 146 4.79 -3.07 -9.20
N LEU A 147 3.93 -2.96 -8.18
CA LEU A 147 2.87 -1.95 -8.13
C LEU A 147 3.42 -0.52 -8.12
N ILE A 148 4.44 -0.26 -7.31
CA ILE A 148 5.08 1.05 -7.22
C ILE A 148 5.64 1.45 -8.59
N LEU A 149 6.42 0.59 -9.24
CA LEU A 149 7.03 0.88 -10.54
C LEU A 149 6.00 1.01 -11.66
N SER A 150 4.99 0.15 -11.70
CA SER A 150 3.93 0.23 -12.72
C SER A 150 3.05 1.47 -12.55
N PHE A 151 2.85 1.92 -11.31
CA PHE A 151 2.09 3.14 -11.07
C PHE A 151 2.87 4.39 -11.50
N GLU A 152 4.18 4.45 -11.27
CA GLU A 152 5.04 5.52 -11.79
C GLU A 152 4.91 5.65 -13.32
N GLN A 153 5.00 4.53 -14.05
CA GLN A 153 4.84 4.53 -15.51
C GLN A 153 3.48 5.08 -15.95
N ARG A 154 2.40 4.72 -15.24
CA ARG A 154 1.07 5.26 -15.52
C ARG A 154 0.98 6.76 -15.25
N LEU A 155 1.55 7.25 -14.15
CA LEU A 155 1.59 8.68 -13.85
C LEU A 155 2.33 9.47 -14.92
N LEU A 156 3.51 9.00 -15.33
CA LEU A 156 4.31 9.66 -16.36
C LEU A 156 3.62 9.63 -17.73
N ALA A 157 2.93 8.55 -18.08
CA ALA A 157 2.16 8.45 -19.31
C ALA A 157 0.98 9.44 -19.37
N THR A 158 0.34 9.72 -18.23
CA THR A 158 -0.75 10.73 -18.16
C THR A 158 -0.23 12.16 -18.26
N MET A 159 1.01 12.42 -17.89
CA MET A 159 1.64 13.74 -17.99
C MET A 159 2.16 14.07 -19.40
N HIS A 160 2.38 13.06 -20.26
CA HIS A 160 2.90 13.22 -21.62
C HIS A 160 1.92 12.70 -22.70
N PRO A 161 0.68 13.21 -22.78
CA PRO A 161 -0.27 12.71 -23.79
C PRO A 161 0.03 13.13 -25.22
N VAL A 162 1.01 14.02 -25.47
CA VAL A 162 1.17 14.72 -26.77
C VAL A 162 2.25 14.13 -27.68
N ALA A 163 3.14 13.26 -27.22
CA ALA A 163 4.27 12.77 -28.03
C ALA A 163 3.91 11.67 -29.06
N LYS A 164 2.71 11.08 -29.03
CA LYS A 164 2.29 10.00 -29.95
C LYS A 164 1.40 10.44 -31.13
N ALA A 165 1.01 11.70 -31.22
CA ALA A 165 0.11 12.18 -32.25
C ALA A 165 0.81 12.83 -33.48
N VAL A 166 2.14 12.96 -33.48
CA VAL A 166 2.90 13.63 -34.56
C VAL A 166 3.71 12.67 -35.45
N ALA A 167 3.60 11.36 -35.24
CA ALA A 167 4.26 10.34 -36.05
C ALA A 167 3.22 9.52 -36.87
N ARG A 168 2.39 10.18 -37.67
CA ARG A 168 1.62 9.61 -38.79
C ARG A 168 1.56 10.57 -39.94
#